data_08c437e5ee63ec27aa9c45195f9e0ea2
#
_entry.id   08c437e5ee63ec27aa9c45195f9e0ea2
#
_cell.length_a   1.000
_cell.length_b   1.000
_cell.length_c   1.000
_cell.angle_alpha   90.00
_cell.angle_beta   90.00
_cell.angle_gamma   90.00
#
_symmetry.space_group_name_H-M   'P 1'
#
loop_
_entity.id
_entity.type
_entity.pdbx_description
1 polymer ?
#
loop_
_entity_poly.entity_id
_entity_poly.type
_entity_poly.pdbx_seq_one_letter_code
_entity_poly.pdbx_strand_id
1 'polypeptide(L)'
;MKNRFLEADLIIVGGGSAGCLAAIRALELKPDLKVVLFEKGDIKYSGSIARGMDALNIVAIPNFTTPELYVEAVSMGCAGILDAPASYVMAKRSFDLLKKLESWGVYFPVDKAGQYRTLQYHAKGRFLTAMEEPNLKTMIARIALDKGAVAVNRVMGLEILMDSGRAAGVAGLNVRSGELVVCRAKAVILAAGGTARFTLPNSGYLYGTFDYPGNTGDGYVMAYKAGAALTGMEFSRRTLLIKDANMPLLAITVTRGGRVMDIFDNIIMENECHSLSRMEEAFAQGRGPLRIKLSHLKPEVIEEIEHILFTTERPVQERFFKGRGVDFRKSDIELWPTECQLCGGHGMAGVVVNEKAETTVPGLYAAGDVAAVPKQHLTGAFVFGEVAAERAVQFIANNESVMLDQGQVKVMEARRNRLADTSGREIDVRDIEYKVRRLIGDYVVSPKNEYKLKRWGEWAERFRDELEKGVLARDGHELSKIYEVEHIVTCASLSATSALERKESRWGEAHFRTDYPARDDKQFFCHMVVAKGESPEHIRVTTKPVIGMDGKEVRS
;
A
#
# COMPACT_ATOMS: atom_id res chain seq x y z
N MET A 1 11.94 -26.67 -15.23
CA MET A 1 10.69 -25.89 -15.47
C MET A 1 10.89 -25.05 -16.73
N LYS A 2 9.81 -24.80 -17.52
CA LYS A 2 9.88 -23.96 -18.74
C LYS A 2 9.87 -22.46 -18.39
N ASN A 3 10.35 -21.63 -19.31
CA ASN A 3 10.22 -20.18 -19.26
C ASN A 3 9.20 -19.74 -20.32
N ARG A 4 8.42 -18.70 -20.00
CA ARG A 4 7.49 -18.06 -20.92
C ARG A 4 7.99 -16.65 -21.25
N PHE A 5 8.09 -16.31 -22.52
CA PHE A 5 8.52 -14.99 -22.97
C PHE A 5 7.34 -14.22 -23.57
N LEU A 6 7.24 -12.95 -23.22
CA LEU A 6 6.23 -12.01 -23.67
C LEU A 6 6.89 -10.72 -24.13
N GLU A 7 6.17 -9.96 -24.94
CA GLU A 7 6.60 -8.68 -25.47
C GLU A 7 5.45 -7.67 -25.39
N ALA A 8 5.76 -6.48 -24.84
CA ALA A 8 4.82 -5.38 -24.71
C ALA A 8 5.51 -4.04 -25.02
N ASP A 9 4.73 -2.99 -25.23
CA ASP A 9 5.24 -1.63 -25.17
C ASP A 9 5.29 -1.16 -23.72
N LEU A 10 4.24 -1.48 -22.95
CA LEU A 10 4.10 -1.14 -21.53
C LEU A 10 3.78 -2.39 -20.72
N ILE A 11 4.57 -2.65 -19.67
CA ILE A 11 4.21 -3.64 -18.65
C ILE A 11 3.84 -2.96 -17.34
N ILE A 12 2.75 -3.44 -16.73
CA ILE A 12 2.24 -2.99 -15.44
C ILE A 12 2.32 -4.16 -14.45
N VAL A 13 2.91 -3.94 -13.28
CA VAL A 13 3.00 -4.95 -12.23
C VAL A 13 1.97 -4.66 -11.14
N GLY A 14 0.95 -5.50 -11.08
CA GLY A 14 -0.21 -5.36 -10.19
C GLY A 14 -1.45 -4.81 -10.91
N GLY A 15 -2.51 -5.61 -10.92
CA GLY A 15 -3.81 -5.28 -11.50
C GLY A 15 -4.80 -4.69 -10.49
N GLY A 16 -4.32 -4.02 -9.44
CA GLY A 16 -5.13 -3.29 -8.46
C GLY A 16 -5.76 -2.01 -9.02
N SER A 17 -6.13 -1.09 -8.13
CA SER A 17 -6.72 0.22 -8.51
C SER A 17 -5.82 1.00 -9.47
N ALA A 18 -4.57 1.23 -9.09
CA ALA A 18 -3.62 2.00 -9.88
C ALA A 18 -3.29 1.32 -11.23
N GLY A 19 -3.07 0.01 -11.22
CA GLY A 19 -2.72 -0.73 -12.44
C GLY A 19 -3.85 -0.80 -13.46
N CYS A 20 -5.10 -0.98 -13.01
CA CYS A 20 -6.27 -0.92 -13.91
C CYS A 20 -6.43 0.47 -14.54
N LEU A 21 -6.35 1.55 -13.74
CA LEU A 21 -6.45 2.91 -14.28
C LEU A 21 -5.28 3.26 -15.20
N ALA A 22 -4.07 2.80 -14.89
CA ALA A 22 -2.91 2.96 -15.76
C ALA A 22 -3.12 2.29 -17.13
N ALA A 23 -3.63 1.05 -17.14
CA ALA A 23 -3.93 0.33 -18.38
C ALA A 23 -5.03 1.03 -19.19
N ILE A 24 -6.12 1.44 -18.54
CA ILE A 24 -7.22 2.16 -19.16
C ILE A 24 -6.70 3.45 -19.80
N ARG A 25 -5.95 4.25 -19.03
CA ARG A 25 -5.46 5.54 -19.51
C ARG A 25 -4.45 5.41 -20.65
N ALA A 26 -3.54 4.46 -20.58
CA ALA A 26 -2.58 4.19 -21.64
C ALA A 26 -3.28 3.85 -22.97
N LEU A 27 -4.33 3.01 -22.92
CA LEU A 27 -5.12 2.62 -24.09
C LEU A 27 -6.11 3.70 -24.57
N GLU A 28 -6.54 4.61 -23.69
CA GLU A 28 -7.26 5.82 -24.09
C GLU A 28 -6.38 6.77 -24.92
N LEU A 29 -5.10 6.90 -24.53
CA LEU A 29 -4.14 7.77 -25.22
C LEU A 29 -3.61 7.14 -26.52
N LYS A 30 -3.40 5.83 -26.52
CA LYS A 30 -2.85 5.08 -27.65
C LYS A 30 -3.50 3.71 -27.74
N PRO A 31 -4.61 3.54 -28.48
CA PRO A 31 -5.40 2.30 -28.54
C PRO A 31 -4.64 1.09 -29.11
N ASP A 32 -3.60 1.29 -29.90
CA ASP A 32 -2.75 0.26 -30.52
C ASP A 32 -1.57 -0.17 -29.62
N LEU A 33 -1.44 0.43 -28.42
CA LEU A 33 -0.35 0.11 -27.52
C LEU A 33 -0.49 -1.32 -26.97
N LYS A 34 0.58 -2.09 -27.00
CA LYS A 34 0.61 -3.42 -26.35
C LYS A 34 0.83 -3.26 -24.85
N VAL A 35 -0.26 -3.34 -24.08
CA VAL A 35 -0.23 -3.25 -22.62
C VAL A 35 -0.40 -4.63 -21.99
N VAL A 36 0.58 -5.07 -21.20
CA VAL A 36 0.55 -6.31 -20.42
C VAL A 36 0.49 -5.97 -18.93
N LEU A 37 -0.34 -6.69 -18.16
CA LEU A 37 -0.36 -6.62 -16.70
C LEU A 37 0.05 -7.97 -16.11
N PHE A 38 1.02 -7.97 -15.20
CA PHE A 38 1.28 -9.11 -14.32
C PHE A 38 0.46 -8.94 -13.05
N GLU A 39 -0.39 -9.93 -12.76
CA GLU A 39 -1.23 -9.94 -11.57
C GLU A 39 -1.00 -11.23 -10.77
N LYS A 40 -0.55 -11.07 -9.53
CA LYS A 40 -0.24 -12.19 -8.61
C LYS A 40 -1.47 -13.06 -8.29
N GLY A 41 -2.64 -12.45 -8.19
CA GLY A 41 -3.93 -13.10 -8.02
C GLY A 41 -4.71 -13.22 -9.33
N ASP A 42 -5.86 -12.59 -9.35
CA ASP A 42 -6.72 -12.43 -10.54
C ASP A 42 -7.14 -10.97 -10.65
N ILE A 43 -6.96 -10.38 -11.82
CA ILE A 43 -7.23 -8.95 -12.03
C ILE A 43 -8.64 -8.52 -11.62
N LYS A 44 -9.62 -9.42 -11.63
CA LYS A 44 -11.00 -9.11 -11.24
C LYS A 44 -11.23 -9.07 -9.73
N TYR A 45 -10.40 -9.79 -8.96
CA TYR A 45 -10.69 -10.08 -7.54
C TYR A 45 -9.51 -9.78 -6.61
N SER A 46 -8.39 -9.28 -7.10
CA SER A 46 -7.22 -8.94 -6.29
C SER A 46 -7.08 -7.45 -6.02
N GLY A 47 -6.20 -7.11 -5.08
CA GLY A 47 -5.97 -5.75 -4.60
C GLY A 47 -6.92 -5.31 -3.49
N SER A 48 -6.53 -4.28 -2.74
CA SER A 48 -7.25 -3.82 -1.54
C SER A 48 -8.70 -3.41 -1.82
N ILE A 49 -8.96 -2.81 -2.98
CA ILE A 49 -10.31 -2.41 -3.44
C ILE A 49 -11.28 -3.60 -3.67
N ALA A 50 -10.76 -4.82 -3.86
CA ALA A 50 -11.62 -6.01 -4.04
C ALA A 50 -12.48 -6.34 -2.80
N ARG A 51 -12.22 -5.70 -1.68
CA ARG A 51 -12.99 -5.84 -0.44
C ARG A 51 -14.20 -4.91 -0.33
N GLY A 52 -14.39 -4.00 -1.28
CA GLY A 52 -15.37 -2.93 -1.24
C GLY A 52 -14.76 -1.60 -0.77
N MET A 53 -15.37 -0.52 -1.19
CA MET A 53 -15.03 0.86 -0.81
C MET A 53 -16.29 1.71 -0.76
N ASP A 54 -16.43 2.49 0.30
CA ASP A 54 -17.58 3.34 0.59
C ASP A 54 -17.40 4.81 0.19
N ALA A 55 -16.19 5.18 -0.22
CA ALA A 55 -15.86 6.57 -0.51
C ALA A 55 -14.60 6.74 -1.37
N LEU A 56 -14.51 7.87 -2.05
CA LEU A 56 -13.26 8.47 -2.47
C LEU A 56 -12.71 9.33 -1.33
N ASN A 57 -11.53 9.01 -0.85
CA ASN A 57 -10.96 9.63 0.35
C ASN A 57 -10.53 11.08 0.14
N ILE A 58 -10.27 11.47 -1.13
CA ILE A 58 -9.77 12.79 -1.49
C ILE A 58 -10.50 13.25 -2.73
N VAL A 59 -11.39 14.24 -2.59
CA VAL A 59 -12.01 14.94 -3.71
C VAL A 59 -12.04 16.44 -3.41
N ALA A 60 -11.30 17.21 -4.19
CA ALA A 60 -11.34 18.67 -4.15
C ALA A 60 -12.50 19.17 -5.02
N ILE A 61 -13.69 19.28 -4.44
CA ILE A 61 -14.90 19.70 -5.14
C ILE A 61 -14.83 21.22 -5.41
N PRO A 62 -14.93 21.66 -6.68
CA PRO A 62 -14.89 23.08 -7.03
C PRO A 62 -15.90 23.93 -6.22
N ASN A 63 -15.50 25.12 -5.81
CA ASN A 63 -16.26 26.04 -4.98
C ASN A 63 -16.60 25.54 -3.56
N PHE A 64 -16.11 24.36 -3.16
CA PHE A 64 -16.32 23.81 -1.83
C PHE A 64 -15.00 23.53 -1.09
N THR A 65 -14.04 22.90 -1.76
CA THR A 65 -12.69 22.65 -1.24
C THR A 65 -11.65 22.93 -2.31
N THR A 66 -10.37 23.10 -1.93
CA THR A 66 -9.29 23.36 -2.89
C THR A 66 -8.14 22.36 -2.73
N PRO A 67 -7.36 22.12 -3.80
CA PRO A 67 -6.15 21.30 -3.72
C PRO A 67 -5.15 21.81 -2.70
N GLU A 68 -4.99 23.13 -2.55
CA GLU A 68 -4.09 23.77 -1.58
C GLU A 68 -4.51 23.43 -0.14
N LEU A 69 -5.81 23.55 0.16
CA LEU A 69 -6.35 23.18 1.47
C LEU A 69 -6.12 21.69 1.78
N TYR A 70 -6.17 20.82 0.77
CA TYR A 70 -5.85 19.42 0.94
C TYR A 70 -4.36 19.22 1.31
N VAL A 71 -3.44 19.89 0.61
CA VAL A 71 -2.00 19.80 0.91
C VAL A 71 -1.71 20.24 2.34
N GLU A 72 -2.34 21.32 2.82
CA GLU A 72 -2.24 21.72 4.22
C GLU A 72 -2.75 20.63 5.18
N ALA A 73 -3.92 20.08 4.89
CA ALA A 73 -4.55 19.06 5.74
C ALA A 73 -3.70 17.77 5.82
N VAL A 74 -3.14 17.31 4.70
CA VAL A 74 -2.30 16.11 4.68
C VAL A 74 -0.93 16.38 5.30
N SER A 75 -0.36 17.57 5.14
CA SER A 75 0.89 17.97 5.79
C SER A 75 0.78 17.87 7.32
N MET A 76 -0.31 18.36 7.91
CA MET A 76 -0.59 18.18 9.34
C MET A 76 -0.63 16.70 9.71
N GLY A 77 -1.31 15.89 8.91
CA GLY A 77 -1.44 14.45 9.13
C GLY A 77 -0.16 13.63 8.89
N CYS A 78 0.88 14.21 8.30
CA CYS A 78 2.19 13.59 8.05
C CYS A 78 3.32 14.26 8.86
N ALA A 79 2.98 15.00 9.91
CA ALA A 79 3.93 15.73 10.76
C ALA A 79 4.91 16.61 9.95
N GLY A 80 4.41 17.23 8.88
CA GLY A 80 5.13 18.16 8.00
C GLY A 80 6.00 17.53 6.92
N ILE A 81 6.26 16.22 6.95
CA ILE A 81 7.09 15.56 5.93
C ILE A 81 6.23 15.14 4.76
N LEU A 82 6.28 15.91 3.68
CA LEU A 82 5.42 15.77 2.51
C LEU A 82 6.10 16.31 1.27
N ASP A 83 6.01 15.60 0.14
CA ASP A 83 6.24 16.17 -1.20
C ASP A 83 4.93 16.81 -1.68
N ALA A 84 4.80 18.11 -1.45
CA ALA A 84 3.57 18.87 -1.74
C ALA A 84 3.16 18.85 -3.22
N PRO A 85 4.08 18.94 -4.22
CA PRO A 85 3.71 18.88 -5.64
C PRO A 85 2.94 17.61 -6.02
N ALA A 86 3.35 16.43 -5.53
CA ALA A 86 2.65 15.18 -5.80
C ALA A 86 1.25 15.17 -5.17
N SER A 87 1.13 15.58 -3.90
CA SER A 87 -0.16 15.69 -3.21
C SER A 87 -1.08 16.71 -3.86
N TYR A 88 -0.53 17.82 -4.35
CA TYR A 88 -1.28 18.84 -5.07
C TYR A 88 -1.87 18.31 -6.38
N VAL A 89 -1.06 17.63 -7.22
CA VAL A 89 -1.52 17.04 -8.49
C VAL A 89 -2.63 16.03 -8.22
N MET A 90 -2.50 15.20 -7.20
CA MET A 90 -3.53 14.25 -6.80
C MET A 90 -4.86 14.95 -6.47
N ALA A 91 -4.82 15.95 -5.60
CA ALA A 91 -6.03 16.68 -5.20
C ALA A 91 -6.64 17.45 -6.36
N LYS A 92 -5.81 18.08 -7.20
CA LYS A 92 -6.26 18.83 -8.38
C LYS A 92 -7.01 17.98 -9.39
N ARG A 93 -6.59 16.73 -9.60
CA ARG A 93 -7.22 15.80 -10.56
C ARG A 93 -8.37 14.99 -9.96
N SER A 94 -8.60 15.08 -8.66
CA SER A 94 -9.53 14.21 -7.94
C SER A 94 -10.99 14.39 -8.34
N PHE A 95 -11.41 15.61 -8.68
CA PHE A 95 -12.78 15.87 -9.12
C PHE A 95 -13.03 15.37 -10.54
N ASP A 96 -12.07 15.52 -11.46
CA ASP A 96 -12.17 14.95 -12.81
C ASP A 96 -12.24 13.43 -12.76
N LEU A 97 -11.47 12.79 -11.83
CA LEU A 97 -11.57 11.38 -11.57
C LEU A 97 -12.98 10.98 -11.09
N LEU A 98 -13.57 11.72 -10.15
CA LEU A 98 -14.94 11.47 -9.70
C LEU A 98 -15.90 11.48 -10.89
N LYS A 99 -15.81 12.51 -11.74
CA LYS A 99 -16.63 12.61 -12.95
C LYS A 99 -16.42 11.48 -13.95
N LYS A 100 -15.20 11.01 -14.08
CA LYS A 100 -14.86 9.83 -14.88
C LYS A 100 -15.54 8.56 -14.34
N LEU A 101 -15.49 8.36 -13.03
CA LEU A 101 -16.16 7.20 -12.38
C LEU A 101 -17.69 7.28 -12.53
N GLU A 102 -18.29 8.46 -12.38
CA GLU A 102 -19.72 8.67 -12.68
C GLU A 102 -20.07 8.28 -14.13
N SER A 103 -19.23 8.66 -15.10
CA SER A 103 -19.46 8.30 -16.50
C SER A 103 -19.42 6.78 -16.75
N TRP A 104 -18.82 6.02 -15.86
CA TRP A 104 -18.82 4.55 -15.86
C TRP A 104 -19.99 3.93 -15.08
N GLY A 105 -20.83 4.78 -14.44
CA GLY A 105 -22.00 4.36 -13.69
C GLY A 105 -21.80 4.22 -12.20
N VAL A 106 -20.65 4.66 -11.66
CA VAL A 106 -20.44 4.73 -10.20
C VAL A 106 -21.36 5.77 -9.60
N TYR A 107 -22.13 5.39 -8.59
CA TYR A 107 -23.04 6.30 -7.91
C TYR A 107 -22.35 7.03 -6.74
N PHE A 108 -22.44 8.36 -6.76
CA PHE A 108 -22.02 9.23 -5.67
C PHE A 108 -23.25 9.91 -5.07
N PRO A 109 -23.63 9.57 -3.82
CA PRO A 109 -24.79 10.16 -3.17
C PRO A 109 -24.74 11.68 -3.10
N VAL A 110 -25.88 12.32 -3.35
CA VAL A 110 -26.06 13.76 -3.23
C VAL A 110 -27.12 14.07 -2.18
N ASP A 111 -27.04 15.26 -1.60
CA ASP A 111 -28.05 15.80 -0.70
C ASP A 111 -29.27 16.36 -1.47
N LYS A 112 -30.25 16.90 -0.71
CA LYS A 112 -31.48 17.50 -1.29
C LYS A 112 -31.21 18.73 -2.17
N ALA A 113 -30.05 19.35 -2.04
CA ALA A 113 -29.61 20.49 -2.86
C ALA A 113 -28.78 20.04 -4.08
N GLY A 114 -28.61 18.72 -4.29
CA GLY A 114 -27.80 18.15 -5.38
C GLY A 114 -26.28 18.24 -5.14
N GLN A 115 -25.84 18.51 -3.90
CA GLN A 115 -24.43 18.55 -3.56
C GLN A 115 -23.95 17.17 -3.13
N TYR A 116 -22.71 16.79 -3.55
CA TYR A 116 -22.09 15.52 -3.15
C TYR A 116 -22.03 15.39 -1.63
N ARG A 117 -22.35 14.20 -1.14
CA ARG A 117 -22.26 13.88 0.27
C ARG A 117 -20.81 13.73 0.68
N THR A 118 -20.33 14.67 1.50
CA THR A 118 -18.94 14.69 1.99
C THR A 118 -18.87 14.50 3.49
N LEU A 119 -17.75 13.96 3.97
CA LEU A 119 -17.48 13.71 5.38
C LEU A 119 -16.15 14.35 5.81
N GLN A 120 -16.06 14.71 7.09
CA GLN A 120 -14.83 15.19 7.71
C GLN A 120 -13.93 13.98 8.00
N TYR A 121 -12.84 13.84 7.27
CA TYR A 121 -11.85 12.78 7.45
C TYR A 121 -10.46 13.35 7.75
N HIS A 122 -10.12 14.48 7.17
CA HIS A 122 -8.84 15.18 7.36
C HIS A 122 -8.99 16.29 8.39
N ALA A 123 -7.86 16.75 8.93
CA ALA A 123 -7.82 17.84 9.94
C ALA A 123 -8.46 19.14 9.43
N LYS A 124 -8.39 19.39 8.11
CA LYS A 124 -9.01 20.55 7.46
C LYS A 124 -9.78 20.09 6.23
N GLY A 125 -10.96 20.66 6.01
CA GLY A 125 -11.79 20.41 4.82
C GLY A 125 -12.48 19.04 4.81
N ARG A 126 -13.53 18.94 4.00
CA ARG A 126 -14.35 17.73 3.83
C ARG A 126 -14.06 17.14 2.46
N PHE A 127 -12.99 16.36 2.36
CA PHE A 127 -12.50 15.77 1.12
C PHE A 127 -13.00 14.35 0.87
N LEU A 128 -13.47 13.64 1.91
CA LEU A 128 -14.00 12.29 1.75
C LEU A 128 -15.40 12.39 1.14
N THR A 129 -15.59 11.84 -0.06
CA THR A 129 -16.87 11.87 -0.79
C THR A 129 -17.44 10.47 -0.83
N ALA A 130 -18.67 10.30 -0.34
CA ALA A 130 -19.37 9.02 -0.29
C ALA A 130 -19.55 8.43 -1.70
N MET A 131 -19.47 7.12 -1.82
CA MET A 131 -19.57 6.36 -3.06
C MET A 131 -20.28 5.03 -2.79
N GLU A 132 -21.14 4.61 -3.68
CA GLU A 132 -21.87 3.35 -3.58
C GLU A 132 -21.67 2.52 -4.86
N GLU A 133 -20.58 1.74 -4.90
CA GLU A 133 -20.29 0.80 -5.98
C GLU A 133 -19.55 -0.44 -5.41
N PRO A 134 -20.28 -1.47 -4.99
CA PRO A 134 -19.69 -2.68 -4.41
C PRO A 134 -18.85 -3.49 -5.42
N ASN A 135 -19.08 -3.30 -6.72
CA ASN A 135 -18.40 -4.02 -7.80
C ASN A 135 -17.30 -3.20 -8.49
N LEU A 136 -16.89 -2.08 -7.90
CA LEU A 136 -15.91 -1.17 -8.50
C LEU A 136 -14.66 -1.89 -9.03
N LYS A 137 -14.15 -2.88 -8.28
CA LYS A 137 -12.98 -3.65 -8.71
C LYS A 137 -13.21 -4.43 -9.99
N THR A 138 -14.31 -5.16 -10.09
CA THR A 138 -14.62 -5.96 -11.28
C THR A 138 -14.98 -5.08 -12.47
N MET A 139 -15.58 -3.91 -12.22
CA MET A 139 -15.89 -2.91 -13.23
C MET A 139 -14.61 -2.37 -13.90
N ILE A 140 -13.68 -1.82 -13.12
CA ILE A 140 -12.44 -1.26 -13.68
C ILE A 140 -11.56 -2.32 -14.34
N ALA A 141 -11.53 -3.54 -13.81
CA ALA A 141 -10.82 -4.65 -14.44
C ALA A 141 -11.41 -4.99 -15.81
N ARG A 142 -12.76 -5.05 -15.93
CA ARG A 142 -13.45 -5.29 -17.19
C ARG A 142 -13.15 -4.17 -18.19
N ILE A 143 -13.26 -2.91 -17.79
CA ILE A 143 -12.97 -1.76 -18.67
C ILE A 143 -11.53 -1.84 -19.22
N ALA A 144 -10.55 -2.19 -18.37
CA ALA A 144 -9.17 -2.34 -18.81
C ALA A 144 -9.01 -3.46 -19.86
N LEU A 145 -9.65 -4.61 -19.63
CA LEU A 145 -9.60 -5.76 -20.55
C LEU A 145 -10.34 -5.46 -21.86
N ASP A 146 -11.52 -4.83 -21.79
CA ASP A 146 -12.34 -4.48 -22.97
C ASP A 146 -11.60 -3.45 -23.87
N LYS A 147 -10.73 -2.61 -23.29
CA LYS A 147 -9.87 -1.70 -24.05
C LYS A 147 -8.65 -2.39 -24.70
N GLY A 148 -8.40 -3.67 -24.40
CA GLY A 148 -7.33 -4.44 -25.01
C GLY A 148 -6.12 -4.72 -24.11
N ALA A 149 -6.18 -4.40 -22.81
CA ALA A 149 -5.11 -4.78 -21.89
C ALA A 149 -5.05 -6.31 -21.72
N VAL A 150 -3.85 -6.88 -21.73
CA VAL A 150 -3.62 -8.32 -21.56
C VAL A 150 -3.22 -8.62 -20.13
N ALA A 151 -4.11 -9.18 -19.35
CA ALA A 151 -3.83 -9.60 -17.96
C ALA A 151 -3.22 -11.00 -17.93
N VAL A 152 -2.03 -11.12 -17.38
CA VAL A 152 -1.36 -12.41 -17.08
C VAL A 152 -1.54 -12.67 -15.59
N ASN A 153 -2.65 -13.32 -15.26
CA ASN A 153 -3.01 -13.67 -13.89
C ASN A 153 -2.08 -14.75 -13.32
N ARG A 154 -1.99 -14.82 -11.99
CA ARG A 154 -1.14 -15.77 -11.25
C ARG A 154 0.35 -15.56 -11.49
N VAL A 155 0.78 -14.35 -11.85
CA VAL A 155 2.19 -14.01 -12.02
C VAL A 155 2.60 -12.95 -11.01
N MET A 156 3.44 -13.33 -10.07
CA MET A 156 4.12 -12.45 -9.12
C MET A 156 5.31 -11.80 -9.81
N GLY A 157 5.40 -10.47 -9.82
CA GLY A 157 6.61 -9.77 -10.26
C GLY A 157 7.77 -10.05 -9.30
N LEU A 158 8.95 -10.36 -9.84
CA LEU A 158 10.16 -10.65 -9.06
C LEU A 158 11.24 -9.59 -9.24
N GLU A 159 11.53 -9.22 -10.48
CA GLU A 159 12.61 -8.27 -10.79
C GLU A 159 12.26 -7.41 -12.01
N ILE A 160 12.73 -6.18 -12.00
CA ILE A 160 12.77 -5.30 -13.17
C ILE A 160 14.01 -5.65 -13.97
N LEU A 161 13.83 -5.93 -15.23
CA LEU A 161 14.92 -6.14 -16.16
C LEU A 161 15.47 -4.80 -16.64
N MET A 162 16.78 -4.68 -16.70
CA MET A 162 17.45 -3.42 -16.97
C MET A 162 18.19 -3.50 -18.31
N ASP A 163 18.21 -2.38 -19.04
CA ASP A 163 19.06 -2.15 -20.22
C ASP A 163 19.73 -0.79 -20.06
N SER A 164 21.06 -0.81 -19.94
CA SER A 164 21.87 0.43 -19.89
C SER A 164 21.36 1.47 -18.86
N GLY A 165 20.94 1.00 -17.67
CA GLY A 165 20.48 1.86 -16.58
C GLY A 165 19.01 2.29 -16.67
N ARG A 166 18.23 1.80 -17.65
CA ARG A 166 16.78 2.03 -17.76
C ARG A 166 15.98 0.73 -17.61
N ALA A 167 14.73 0.84 -17.23
CA ALA A 167 13.83 -0.31 -17.18
C ALA A 167 13.55 -0.84 -18.59
N ALA A 168 13.66 -2.17 -18.76
CA ALA A 168 13.56 -2.88 -20.05
C ALA A 168 12.52 -4.00 -20.03
N GLY A 169 11.85 -4.22 -18.91
CA GLY A 169 10.84 -5.25 -18.75
C GLY A 169 10.75 -5.78 -17.32
N VAL A 170 10.06 -6.88 -17.16
CA VAL A 170 9.83 -7.54 -15.86
C VAL A 170 9.96 -9.05 -16.01
N ALA A 171 10.64 -9.66 -15.05
CA ALA A 171 10.57 -11.10 -14.85
C ALA A 171 9.68 -11.39 -13.62
N GLY A 172 8.79 -12.36 -13.77
CA GLY A 172 7.86 -12.81 -12.74
C GLY A 172 7.80 -14.33 -12.64
N LEU A 173 7.17 -14.81 -11.58
CA LEU A 173 6.95 -16.23 -11.30
C LEU A 173 5.47 -16.54 -11.36
N ASN A 174 5.09 -17.54 -12.14
CA ASN A 174 3.74 -18.10 -12.03
C ASN A 174 3.60 -18.83 -10.69
N VAL A 175 2.73 -18.30 -9.81
CA VAL A 175 2.59 -18.78 -8.43
C VAL A 175 1.97 -20.17 -8.29
N ARG A 176 1.51 -20.79 -9.38
CA ARG A 176 0.99 -22.16 -9.36
C ARG A 176 1.96 -23.15 -9.97
N SER A 177 2.55 -22.81 -11.12
CA SER A 177 3.42 -23.72 -11.87
C SER A 177 4.91 -23.55 -11.53
N GLY A 178 5.32 -22.44 -10.91
CA GLY A 178 6.73 -22.09 -10.73
C GLY A 178 7.45 -21.69 -12.02
N GLU A 179 6.70 -21.49 -13.12
CA GLU A 179 7.25 -21.04 -14.40
C GLU A 179 7.75 -19.59 -14.31
N LEU A 180 8.94 -19.32 -14.83
CA LEU A 180 9.44 -17.96 -14.98
C LEU A 180 8.77 -17.31 -16.20
N VAL A 181 8.11 -16.18 -15.99
CA VAL A 181 7.45 -15.38 -17.04
C VAL A 181 8.23 -14.09 -17.26
N VAL A 182 8.80 -13.92 -18.42
CA VAL A 182 9.65 -12.78 -18.77
C VAL A 182 8.91 -11.91 -19.79
N CYS A 183 8.69 -10.64 -19.48
CA CYS A 183 8.09 -9.69 -20.41
C CYS A 183 9.07 -8.57 -20.71
N ARG A 184 9.49 -8.45 -21.97
CA ARG A 184 10.23 -7.30 -22.49
C ARG A 184 9.26 -6.14 -22.69
N ALA A 185 9.63 -4.92 -22.23
CA ALA A 185 8.81 -3.74 -22.44
C ALA A 185 9.65 -2.47 -22.43
N LYS A 186 9.19 -1.44 -23.14
CA LYS A 186 9.87 -0.12 -23.22
C LYS A 186 9.70 0.71 -21.96
N ALA A 187 8.64 0.47 -21.18
CA ALA A 187 8.37 1.12 -19.91
C ALA A 187 7.70 0.15 -18.92
N VAL A 188 7.90 0.41 -17.63
CA VAL A 188 7.38 -0.38 -16.51
C VAL A 188 6.63 0.51 -15.55
N ILE A 189 5.40 0.15 -15.16
CA ILE A 189 4.66 0.78 -14.08
C ILE A 189 4.53 -0.20 -12.91
N LEU A 190 5.05 0.16 -11.74
CA LEU A 190 4.82 -0.57 -10.51
C LEU A 190 3.49 -0.11 -9.87
N ALA A 191 2.58 -1.05 -9.68
CA ALA A 191 1.28 -0.86 -9.04
C ALA A 191 0.95 -2.03 -8.09
N ALA A 192 2.01 -2.61 -7.48
CA ALA A 192 1.97 -3.87 -6.72
C ALA A 192 1.52 -3.72 -5.26
N GLY A 193 1.04 -2.54 -4.86
CA GLY A 193 0.63 -2.30 -3.46
C GLY A 193 1.80 -2.18 -2.48
N GLY A 194 1.49 -2.23 -1.18
CA GLY A 194 2.47 -2.11 -0.09
C GLY A 194 2.89 -3.47 0.49
N THR A 195 3.21 -3.49 1.81
CA THR A 195 3.48 -4.71 2.59
C THR A 195 2.39 -4.93 3.63
N ALA A 196 1.33 -5.61 3.29
CA ALA A 196 0.24 -5.90 4.23
C ALA A 196 0.58 -7.01 5.23
N ARG A 197 1.39 -7.99 4.84
CA ARG A 197 1.84 -9.10 5.71
C ARG A 197 3.17 -8.80 6.40
N PHE A 198 3.32 -7.60 6.98
CA PHE A 198 4.57 -7.17 7.61
C PHE A 198 4.75 -7.73 9.01
N THR A 199 3.77 -7.55 9.91
CA THR A 199 3.75 -8.20 11.23
C THR A 199 2.58 -9.18 11.35
N LEU A 200 2.51 -9.91 12.46
CA LEU A 200 1.32 -10.69 12.80
C LEU A 200 0.20 -9.75 13.29
N PRO A 201 -1.07 -10.04 12.99
CA PRO A 201 -2.19 -9.28 13.52
C PRO A 201 -2.41 -9.60 15.01
N ASN A 202 -2.80 -8.57 15.77
CA ASN A 202 -3.18 -8.71 17.17
C ASN A 202 -4.71 -8.80 17.36
N SER A 203 -5.48 -8.71 16.28
CA SER A 203 -6.95 -8.68 16.32
C SER A 203 -7.63 -10.02 16.57
N GLY A 204 -6.87 -11.11 16.76
CA GLY A 204 -7.39 -12.48 16.84
C GLY A 204 -7.63 -13.13 15.48
N TYR A 205 -7.53 -12.39 14.39
CA TYR A 205 -7.74 -12.89 13.04
C TYR A 205 -6.46 -13.53 12.50
N LEU A 206 -6.45 -14.84 12.40
CA LEU A 206 -5.27 -15.61 11.99
C LEU A 206 -5.01 -15.58 10.49
N TYR A 207 -6.04 -15.31 9.68
CA TYR A 207 -5.97 -15.39 8.22
C TYR A 207 -6.28 -14.05 7.59
N GLY A 208 -5.38 -13.60 6.77
CA GLY A 208 -5.53 -12.36 6.02
C GLY A 208 -4.94 -11.15 6.73
N THR A 209 -5.25 -10.01 6.18
CA THR A 209 -4.71 -8.72 6.57
C THR A 209 -5.78 -7.65 6.36
N PHE A 210 -5.55 -6.44 6.88
CA PHE A 210 -6.40 -5.29 6.59
C PHE A 210 -6.48 -5.01 5.08
N ASP A 211 -5.31 -5.02 4.42
CA ASP A 211 -5.20 -4.91 2.98
C ASP A 211 -5.21 -6.27 2.28
N TYR A 212 -4.87 -6.28 1.00
CA TYR A 212 -4.82 -7.51 0.22
C TYR A 212 -3.66 -8.41 0.70
N PRO A 213 -3.92 -9.69 1.07
CA PRO A 213 -2.89 -10.58 1.62
C PRO A 213 -1.77 -10.94 0.63
N GLY A 214 -1.96 -10.70 -0.66
CA GLY A 214 -0.90 -10.80 -1.67
C GLY A 214 0.14 -9.67 -1.63
N ASN A 215 -0.11 -8.59 -0.88
CA ASN A 215 0.81 -7.46 -0.74
C ASN A 215 1.93 -7.81 0.23
N THR A 216 3.10 -8.17 -0.29
CA THR A 216 4.28 -8.60 0.46
C THR A 216 5.52 -7.72 0.22
N GLY A 217 5.30 -6.52 -0.35
CA GLY A 217 6.39 -5.58 -0.63
C GLY A 217 7.12 -5.85 -1.94
N ASP A 218 6.55 -6.65 -2.83
CA ASP A 218 7.17 -7.04 -4.09
C ASP A 218 7.64 -5.83 -4.89
N GLY A 219 6.78 -4.82 -5.04
CA GLY A 219 7.10 -3.59 -5.76
C GLY A 219 8.23 -2.77 -5.13
N TYR A 220 8.33 -2.75 -3.79
CA TYR A 220 9.45 -2.09 -3.11
C TYR A 220 10.77 -2.79 -3.40
N VAL A 221 10.77 -4.13 -3.30
CA VAL A 221 11.99 -4.92 -3.53
C VAL A 221 12.40 -4.87 -4.99
N MET A 222 11.45 -4.94 -5.93
CA MET A 222 11.73 -4.78 -7.36
C MET A 222 12.35 -3.42 -7.65
N ALA A 223 11.78 -2.34 -7.12
CA ALA A 223 12.31 -0.98 -7.28
C ALA A 223 13.71 -0.85 -6.68
N TYR A 224 13.90 -1.31 -5.44
CA TYR A 224 15.20 -1.29 -4.76
C TYR A 224 16.28 -2.04 -5.52
N LYS A 225 16.00 -3.27 -5.98
CA LYS A 225 16.93 -4.08 -6.76
C LYS A 225 17.31 -3.40 -8.08
N ALA A 226 16.36 -2.71 -8.72
CA ALA A 226 16.59 -1.94 -9.94
C ALA A 226 17.37 -0.62 -9.72
N GLY A 227 17.65 -0.24 -8.47
CA GLY A 227 18.36 0.99 -8.14
C GLY A 227 17.46 2.20 -7.91
N ALA A 228 16.14 2.03 -7.90
CA ALA A 228 15.23 3.10 -7.54
C ALA A 228 15.27 3.40 -6.04
N ALA A 229 15.17 4.68 -5.69
CA ALA A 229 15.13 5.14 -4.30
C ALA A 229 13.76 4.90 -3.67
N LEU A 230 13.74 4.61 -2.35
CA LEU A 230 12.55 4.54 -1.52
C LEU A 230 12.63 5.55 -0.39
N THR A 231 11.48 5.96 0.15
CA THR A 231 11.42 6.90 1.29
C THR A 231 10.30 6.52 2.25
N GLY A 232 10.35 7.08 3.47
CA GLY A 232 9.36 6.84 4.51
C GLY A 232 9.35 5.42 5.05
N MET A 233 10.37 4.62 4.76
CA MET A 233 10.43 3.20 5.16
C MET A 233 10.49 3.02 6.68
N GLU A 234 10.90 4.02 7.42
CA GLU A 234 10.86 4.03 8.88
C GLU A 234 9.45 4.16 9.46
N PHE A 235 8.47 4.61 8.69
CA PHE A 235 7.10 4.85 9.13
C PHE A 235 6.22 3.63 8.88
N SER A 236 6.23 2.67 9.78
CA SER A 236 5.27 1.56 9.77
C SER A 236 3.96 1.98 10.42
N ARG A 237 2.85 1.45 9.94
CA ARG A 237 1.53 1.84 10.41
C ARG A 237 0.62 0.64 10.65
N ARG A 238 -0.24 0.75 11.68
CA ARG A 238 -1.37 -0.15 11.94
C ARG A 238 -2.66 0.65 12.08
N THR A 239 -3.78 -0.03 12.09
CA THR A 239 -5.10 0.54 12.39
C THR A 239 -5.85 -0.33 13.38
N LEU A 240 -7.07 0.03 13.74
CA LEU A 240 -7.98 -0.78 14.54
C LEU A 240 -9.09 -1.34 13.66
N LEU A 241 -9.35 -2.61 13.81
CA LEU A 241 -10.44 -3.31 13.13
C LEU A 241 -11.30 -4.07 14.14
N ILE A 242 -12.45 -4.54 13.66
CA ILE A 242 -13.34 -5.39 14.43
C ILE A 242 -12.58 -6.64 14.86
N LYS A 243 -12.56 -6.91 16.15
CA LYS A 243 -11.97 -8.14 16.69
C LYS A 243 -12.56 -9.38 16.03
N ASP A 244 -11.73 -10.37 15.80
CA ASP A 244 -12.05 -11.67 15.17
C ASP A 244 -12.55 -11.61 13.73
N ALA A 245 -12.74 -10.41 13.15
CA ALA A 245 -13.26 -10.26 11.80
C ALA A 245 -12.29 -9.59 10.84
N ASN A 246 -11.34 -8.79 11.35
CA ASN A 246 -10.40 -7.99 10.56
C ASN A 246 -11.11 -7.11 9.52
N MET A 247 -12.25 -6.54 9.89
CA MET A 247 -13.08 -5.69 9.04
C MET A 247 -13.08 -4.24 9.51
N PRO A 248 -13.08 -3.25 8.62
CA PRO A 248 -13.09 -1.84 8.99
C PRO A 248 -14.46 -1.44 9.56
N LEU A 249 -14.41 -0.60 10.56
CA LEU A 249 -15.59 0.01 11.18
C LEU A 249 -15.28 1.46 11.59
N LEU A 250 -14.03 1.75 11.94
CA LEU A 250 -13.62 2.95 12.65
C LEU A 250 -14.00 4.23 11.89
N ALA A 251 -13.54 4.40 10.66
CA ALA A 251 -13.76 5.64 9.90
C ALA A 251 -15.25 5.88 9.63
N ILE A 252 -15.99 4.82 9.25
CA ILE A 252 -17.41 4.90 8.92
C ILE A 252 -18.24 5.35 10.13
N THR A 253 -17.91 4.84 11.32
CA THR A 253 -18.68 5.11 12.54
C THR A 253 -18.28 6.42 13.21
N VAL A 254 -16.97 6.69 13.37
CA VAL A 254 -16.50 7.88 14.09
C VAL A 254 -16.82 9.16 13.34
N THR A 255 -16.77 9.18 12.03
CA THR A 255 -17.16 10.34 11.20
C THR A 255 -18.67 10.65 11.27
N ARG A 256 -19.46 9.75 11.86
CA ARG A 256 -20.91 9.88 12.08
C ARG A 256 -21.29 10.00 13.55
N GLY A 257 -20.30 10.30 14.42
CA GLY A 257 -20.49 10.53 15.83
C GLY A 257 -20.35 9.31 16.73
N GLY A 258 -19.87 8.18 16.19
CA GLY A 258 -19.50 7.01 17.00
C GLY A 258 -18.35 7.33 17.95
N ARG A 259 -18.36 6.74 19.15
CA ARG A 259 -17.36 6.96 20.19
C ARG A 259 -16.47 5.75 20.35
N VAL A 260 -15.15 5.96 20.24
CA VAL A 260 -14.18 4.94 20.66
C VAL A 260 -13.91 5.14 22.15
N MET A 261 -14.08 4.07 22.92
CA MET A 261 -13.96 4.07 24.37
C MET A 261 -12.97 3.01 24.82
N ASP A 262 -12.29 3.27 25.96
CA ASP A 262 -11.45 2.27 26.63
C ASP A 262 -12.27 1.40 27.62
N ILE A 263 -11.60 0.49 28.33
CA ILE A 263 -12.26 -0.39 29.32
C ILE A 263 -12.84 0.35 30.53
N PHE A 264 -12.44 1.60 30.75
CA PHE A 264 -12.92 2.45 31.86
C PHE A 264 -13.99 3.46 31.42
N ASP A 265 -14.54 3.28 30.20
CA ASP A 265 -15.52 4.18 29.58
C ASP A 265 -15.00 5.60 29.26
N ASN A 266 -13.68 5.80 29.23
CA ASN A 266 -13.14 7.07 28.78
C ASN A 266 -13.23 7.15 27.23
N ILE A 267 -13.67 8.31 26.73
CA ILE A 267 -13.72 8.58 25.29
C ILE A 267 -12.30 8.84 24.79
N ILE A 268 -11.81 7.94 23.92
CA ILE A 268 -10.50 8.05 23.27
C ILE A 268 -10.61 8.85 21.99
N MET A 269 -11.72 8.69 21.24
CA MET A 269 -11.94 9.34 19.95
C MET A 269 -13.45 9.54 19.71
N GLU A 270 -13.79 10.73 19.21
CA GLU A 270 -15.14 11.10 18.77
C GLU A 270 -15.04 12.15 17.66
N ASN A 271 -15.88 12.04 16.62
CA ASN A 271 -15.99 12.99 15.50
C ASN A 271 -14.72 13.21 14.66
N GLU A 272 -13.63 12.49 14.91
CA GLU A 272 -12.39 12.60 14.15
C GLU A 272 -11.64 11.26 14.09
N CYS A 273 -11.00 10.97 12.96
CA CYS A 273 -10.20 9.74 12.75
C CYS A 273 -8.67 9.97 12.81
N HIS A 274 -8.21 11.09 13.38
CA HIS A 274 -6.79 11.48 13.28
C HIS A 274 -5.93 10.96 14.44
N SER A 275 -6.53 10.50 15.51
CA SER A 275 -5.82 10.17 16.77
C SER A 275 -5.56 8.68 16.95
N LEU A 276 -5.04 7.99 15.89
CA LEU A 276 -4.60 6.59 16.03
C LEU A 276 -3.57 6.44 17.17
N SER A 277 -2.70 7.42 17.37
CA SER A 277 -1.74 7.44 18.48
C SER A 277 -2.39 7.33 19.85
N ARG A 278 -3.52 8.00 20.10
CA ARG A 278 -4.27 7.87 21.37
C ARG A 278 -4.79 6.46 21.59
N MET A 279 -5.20 5.79 20.54
CA MET A 279 -5.69 4.40 20.63
C MET A 279 -4.53 3.46 20.96
N GLU A 280 -3.39 3.63 20.30
CA GLU A 280 -2.20 2.82 20.57
C GLU A 280 -1.65 3.08 21.98
N GLU A 281 -1.66 4.32 22.44
CA GLU A 281 -1.31 4.67 23.82
C GLU A 281 -2.25 3.97 24.82
N ALA A 282 -3.56 3.94 24.57
CA ALA A 282 -4.51 3.24 25.42
C ALA A 282 -4.18 1.74 25.53
N PHE A 283 -3.80 1.08 24.43
CA PHE A 283 -3.34 -0.32 24.49
C PHE A 283 -2.02 -0.46 25.24
N ALA A 284 -1.05 0.43 25.03
CA ALA A 284 0.23 0.41 25.72
C ALA A 284 0.09 0.60 27.23
N GLN A 285 -0.93 1.36 27.67
CA GLN A 285 -1.26 1.58 29.08
C GLN A 285 -2.16 0.50 29.68
N GLY A 286 -2.43 -0.58 28.94
CA GLY A 286 -3.30 -1.67 29.40
C GLY A 286 -4.79 -1.31 29.49
N ARG A 287 -5.23 -0.25 28.80
CA ARG A 287 -6.63 0.20 28.75
C ARG A 287 -7.45 -0.42 27.61
N GLY A 288 -6.87 -1.39 26.88
CA GLY A 288 -7.58 -2.20 25.90
C GLY A 288 -8.35 -3.36 26.54
N PRO A 289 -9.34 -3.98 25.82
CA PRO A 289 -9.73 -3.68 24.44
C PRO A 289 -10.45 -2.33 24.31
N LEU A 290 -10.34 -1.72 23.12
CA LEU A 290 -11.15 -0.56 22.79
C LEU A 290 -12.49 -0.99 22.22
N ARG A 291 -13.52 -0.13 22.35
CA ARG A 291 -14.88 -0.40 21.88
C ARG A 291 -15.43 0.77 21.10
N ILE A 292 -16.18 0.50 20.03
CA ILE A 292 -17.04 1.53 19.41
C ILE A 292 -18.44 1.43 20.01
N LYS A 293 -18.92 2.54 20.54
CA LYS A 293 -20.28 2.75 21.01
C LYS A 293 -21.07 3.55 19.98
N LEU A 294 -22.22 3.03 19.58
CA LEU A 294 -23.15 3.66 18.64
C LEU A 294 -24.53 3.89 19.24
N SER A 295 -24.86 3.25 20.37
CA SER A 295 -26.18 3.25 21.00
C SER A 295 -26.69 4.64 21.44
N HIS A 296 -25.84 5.66 21.47
CA HIS A 296 -26.21 7.06 21.75
C HIS A 296 -26.61 7.84 20.49
N LEU A 297 -26.41 7.27 19.30
CA LEU A 297 -26.76 7.91 18.04
C LEU A 297 -28.24 7.78 17.75
N LYS A 298 -28.75 8.68 16.90
CA LYS A 298 -30.12 8.59 16.40
C LYS A 298 -30.31 7.34 15.55
N PRO A 299 -31.50 6.70 15.56
CA PRO A 299 -31.76 5.49 14.77
C PRO A 299 -31.38 5.62 13.30
N GLU A 300 -31.68 6.76 12.68
CA GLU A 300 -31.43 7.00 11.26
C GLU A 300 -29.94 7.01 10.93
N VAL A 301 -29.09 7.45 11.86
CA VAL A 301 -27.63 7.44 11.70
C VAL A 301 -27.09 6.01 11.80
N ILE A 302 -27.64 5.20 12.70
CA ILE A 302 -27.26 3.78 12.82
C ILE A 302 -27.68 3.02 11.57
N GLU A 303 -28.89 3.25 11.03
CA GLU A 303 -29.38 2.66 9.78
C GLU A 303 -28.48 3.03 8.59
N GLU A 304 -28.00 4.27 8.54
CA GLU A 304 -27.04 4.68 7.51
C GLU A 304 -25.72 3.93 7.65
N ILE A 305 -25.18 3.79 8.87
CA ILE A 305 -23.95 3.04 9.15
C ILE A 305 -24.14 1.58 8.72
N GLU A 306 -25.25 0.96 9.09
CA GLU A 306 -25.61 -0.42 8.71
C GLU A 306 -25.71 -0.56 7.19
N HIS A 307 -26.37 0.37 6.51
CA HIS A 307 -26.49 0.36 5.05
C HIS A 307 -25.11 0.34 4.39
N ILE A 308 -24.20 1.25 4.77
CA ILE A 308 -22.86 1.32 4.20
C ILE A 308 -22.09 0.02 4.46
N LEU A 309 -22.07 -0.45 5.70
CA LEU A 309 -21.33 -1.65 6.09
C LEU A 309 -21.84 -2.91 5.38
N PHE A 310 -23.15 -3.03 5.22
CA PHE A 310 -23.80 -4.28 4.78
C PHE A 310 -24.05 -4.34 3.27
N THR A 311 -23.94 -3.23 2.56
CA THR A 311 -24.18 -3.19 1.10
C THR A 311 -22.93 -2.85 0.29
N THR A 312 -22.17 -1.86 0.73
CA THR A 312 -21.10 -1.26 -0.07
C THR A 312 -19.71 -1.64 0.41
N GLU A 313 -19.42 -1.45 1.71
CA GLU A 313 -18.05 -1.64 2.21
C GLU A 313 -17.67 -3.12 2.25
N ARG A 314 -18.40 -3.95 2.94
CA ARG A 314 -18.20 -5.41 3.00
C ARG A 314 -19.49 -6.11 3.37
N PRO A 315 -20.30 -6.51 2.41
CA PRO A 315 -21.61 -7.12 2.68
C PRO A 315 -21.58 -8.35 3.61
N VAL A 316 -20.46 -9.07 3.65
CA VAL A 316 -20.26 -10.20 4.57
C VAL A 316 -20.35 -9.80 6.06
N GLN A 317 -20.19 -8.53 6.39
CA GLN A 317 -20.31 -8.03 7.77
C GLN A 317 -21.72 -8.23 8.33
N GLU A 318 -22.75 -8.15 7.51
CA GLU A 318 -24.12 -8.40 7.94
C GLU A 318 -24.26 -9.79 8.57
N ARG A 319 -23.73 -10.82 7.89
CA ARG A 319 -23.76 -12.20 8.41
C ARG A 319 -22.92 -12.35 9.69
N PHE A 320 -21.80 -11.68 9.75
CA PHE A 320 -20.92 -11.70 10.91
C PHE A 320 -21.63 -11.15 12.15
N PHE A 321 -22.25 -9.98 12.06
CA PHE A 321 -22.94 -9.34 13.17
C PHE A 321 -24.24 -10.07 13.54
N LYS A 322 -25.07 -10.43 12.56
CA LYS A 322 -26.31 -11.19 12.79
C LYS A 322 -26.04 -12.55 13.42
N GLY A 323 -24.99 -13.26 12.96
CA GLY A 323 -24.60 -14.57 13.52
C GLY A 323 -24.12 -14.51 14.97
N ARG A 324 -23.73 -13.33 15.47
CA ARG A 324 -23.31 -13.07 16.87
C ARG A 324 -24.38 -12.38 17.70
N GLY A 325 -25.56 -12.09 17.14
CA GLY A 325 -26.63 -11.35 17.81
C GLY A 325 -26.24 -9.91 18.16
N VAL A 326 -25.31 -9.30 17.42
CA VAL A 326 -24.87 -7.93 17.62
C VAL A 326 -25.86 -6.97 16.98
N ASP A 327 -26.43 -6.07 17.80
CA ASP A 327 -27.26 -4.94 17.37
C ASP A 327 -26.55 -3.65 17.79
N PHE A 328 -26.22 -2.80 16.85
CA PHE A 328 -25.49 -1.54 17.09
C PHE A 328 -26.24 -0.56 18.00
N ARG A 329 -27.53 -0.75 18.19
CA ARG A 329 -28.38 0.03 19.11
C ARG A 329 -28.18 -0.37 20.58
N LYS A 330 -27.60 -1.56 20.82
CA LYS A 330 -27.51 -2.17 22.16
C LYS A 330 -26.10 -2.64 22.51
N SER A 331 -25.30 -2.99 21.49
CA SER A 331 -24.00 -3.63 21.67
C SER A 331 -22.88 -2.72 21.23
N ASP A 332 -21.87 -2.59 22.07
CA ASP A 332 -20.59 -2.01 21.68
C ASP A 332 -19.79 -3.04 20.86
N ILE A 333 -18.98 -2.58 19.91
CA ILE A 333 -18.16 -3.43 19.06
C ILE A 333 -16.70 -3.33 19.48
N GLU A 334 -16.11 -4.45 19.83
CA GLU A 334 -14.72 -4.54 20.25
C GLU A 334 -13.75 -4.36 19.07
N LEU A 335 -12.72 -3.53 19.27
CA LEU A 335 -11.68 -3.20 18.30
C LEU A 335 -10.31 -3.64 18.81
N TRP A 336 -9.51 -4.14 17.88
CA TRP A 336 -8.13 -4.55 18.15
C TRP A 336 -7.15 -4.03 17.09
N PRO A 337 -5.87 -3.85 17.46
CA PRO A 337 -4.84 -3.45 16.50
C PRO A 337 -4.64 -4.51 15.41
N THR A 338 -4.48 -4.04 14.18
CA THR A 338 -4.09 -4.89 13.06
C THR A 338 -2.60 -5.18 13.07
N GLU A 339 -2.15 -5.94 12.07
CA GLU A 339 -0.74 -5.97 11.69
C GLU A 339 -0.23 -4.58 11.34
N CYS A 340 1.06 -4.35 11.54
CA CYS A 340 1.74 -3.20 10.96
C CYS A 340 1.99 -3.44 9.47
N GLN A 341 2.00 -2.36 8.70
CA GLN A 341 2.25 -2.37 7.28
C GLN A 341 3.14 -1.20 6.85
N LEU A 342 3.77 -1.32 5.68
CA LEU A 342 4.40 -0.22 4.97
C LEU A 342 3.59 0.06 3.71
N CYS A 343 3.13 1.28 3.52
CA CYS A 343 2.40 1.66 2.32
C CYS A 343 2.36 3.18 2.11
N GLY A 344 2.24 3.62 0.88
CA GLY A 344 1.97 5.02 0.52
C GLY A 344 0.49 5.39 0.70
N GLY A 345 -0.42 4.42 0.60
CA GLY A 345 -1.87 4.65 0.64
C GLY A 345 -2.35 5.22 1.97
N HIS A 346 -2.15 4.50 3.06
CA HIS A 346 -2.49 4.93 4.42
C HIS A 346 -1.31 5.56 5.16
N GLY A 347 -0.10 5.42 4.67
CA GLY A 347 1.15 5.82 5.28
C GLY A 347 1.97 6.78 4.43
N MET A 348 3.27 6.61 4.48
CA MET A 348 4.27 7.46 3.82
C MET A 348 5.35 6.64 3.12
N ALA A 349 5.39 5.31 3.34
CA ALA A 349 6.44 4.44 2.83
C ALA A 349 6.23 4.09 1.36
N GLY A 350 7.24 4.22 0.54
CA GLY A 350 7.14 3.82 -0.86
C GLY A 350 8.36 4.17 -1.72
N VAL A 351 8.24 3.82 -2.99
CA VAL A 351 9.18 4.22 -4.04
C VAL A 351 9.09 5.73 -4.24
N VAL A 352 10.22 6.43 -4.23
CA VAL A 352 10.28 7.87 -4.51
C VAL A 352 9.75 8.14 -5.90
N VAL A 353 8.74 9.01 -5.98
CA VAL A 353 8.20 9.51 -7.24
C VAL A 353 8.08 11.03 -7.20
N ASN A 354 8.13 11.65 -8.38
CA ASN A 354 7.77 13.05 -8.54
C ASN A 354 6.26 13.21 -8.85
N GLU A 355 5.82 14.46 -9.10
CA GLU A 355 4.44 14.78 -9.46
C GLU A 355 3.99 14.21 -10.82
N LYS A 356 4.90 13.56 -11.57
CA LYS A 356 4.67 12.85 -12.82
C LYS A 356 4.73 11.34 -12.68
N ALA A 357 4.74 10.81 -11.45
CA ALA A 357 4.89 9.40 -11.13
C ALA A 357 6.23 8.77 -11.60
N GLU A 358 7.22 9.57 -11.98
CA GLU A 358 8.55 9.12 -12.42
C GLU A 358 9.38 8.75 -11.20
N THR A 359 10.02 7.57 -11.22
CA THR A 359 10.98 7.15 -10.21
C THR A 359 12.37 7.71 -10.51
N THR A 360 13.36 7.35 -9.70
CA THR A 360 14.77 7.70 -9.98
C THR A 360 15.43 6.84 -11.08
N VAL A 361 14.69 5.88 -11.65
CA VAL A 361 15.14 4.99 -12.75
C VAL A 361 14.39 5.34 -14.02
N PRO A 362 15.06 5.69 -15.12
CA PRO A 362 14.41 5.98 -16.40
C PRO A 362 13.54 4.81 -16.91
N GLY A 363 12.34 5.13 -17.42
CA GLY A 363 11.38 4.14 -17.91
C GLY A 363 10.65 3.37 -16.81
N LEU A 364 10.90 3.67 -15.53
CA LEU A 364 10.23 3.09 -14.37
C LEU A 364 9.34 4.12 -13.69
N TYR A 365 8.07 3.78 -13.50
CA TYR A 365 7.03 4.57 -12.85
C TYR A 365 6.44 3.81 -11.67
N ALA A 366 5.85 4.52 -10.70
CA ALA A 366 5.16 3.87 -9.59
C ALA A 366 3.85 4.63 -9.25
N ALA A 367 2.80 3.86 -8.93
CA ALA A 367 1.47 4.38 -8.61
C ALA A 367 0.74 3.50 -7.59
N GLY A 368 -0.14 4.13 -6.80
CA GLY A 368 -0.84 3.46 -5.69
C GLY A 368 0.10 3.22 -4.52
N ASP A 369 -0.26 2.31 -3.63
CA ASP A 369 0.40 2.12 -2.33
C ASP A 369 1.90 1.79 -2.38
N VAL A 370 2.42 1.40 -3.55
CA VAL A 370 3.85 1.22 -3.77
C VAL A 370 4.60 2.54 -3.91
N ALA A 371 3.92 3.64 -4.28
CA ALA A 371 4.53 4.95 -4.46
C ALA A 371 4.47 5.79 -3.17
N ALA A 372 5.52 6.54 -2.90
CA ALA A 372 5.62 7.41 -1.73
C ALA A 372 4.86 8.73 -1.93
N VAL A 373 3.55 8.64 -2.19
CA VAL A 373 2.63 9.79 -2.13
C VAL A 373 1.80 9.67 -0.87
N PRO A 374 2.13 10.43 0.20
CA PRO A 374 1.54 10.22 1.52
C PRO A 374 0.03 10.32 1.54
N LYS A 375 -0.61 9.35 2.19
CA LYS A 375 -2.08 9.29 2.39
C LYS A 375 -2.89 9.41 1.10
N GLN A 376 -2.39 8.90 0.00
CA GLN A 376 -3.05 8.97 -1.30
C GLN A 376 -4.34 8.15 -1.38
N HIS A 377 -4.47 7.09 -0.57
CA HIS A 377 -5.64 6.21 -0.52
C HIS A 377 -6.10 5.73 -1.93
N LEU A 378 -7.40 5.48 -2.11
CA LEU A 378 -7.96 5.05 -3.38
C LEU A 378 -7.86 6.13 -4.47
N THR A 379 -8.17 7.38 -4.12
CA THR A 379 -8.13 8.49 -5.08
C THR A 379 -6.74 8.67 -5.68
N GLY A 380 -5.70 8.64 -4.85
CA GLY A 380 -4.34 8.77 -5.33
C GLY A 380 -3.89 7.58 -6.16
N ALA A 381 -4.30 6.36 -5.78
CA ALA A 381 -4.03 5.18 -6.60
C ALA A 381 -4.59 5.32 -8.02
N PHE A 382 -5.79 5.84 -8.17
CA PHE A 382 -6.41 6.09 -9.46
C PHE A 382 -5.70 7.21 -10.23
N VAL A 383 -5.52 8.37 -9.60
CA VAL A 383 -4.90 9.55 -10.24
C VAL A 383 -3.47 9.25 -10.65
N PHE A 384 -2.65 8.68 -9.76
CA PHE A 384 -1.25 8.35 -10.11
C PHE A 384 -1.15 7.20 -11.10
N GLY A 385 -2.12 6.29 -11.15
CA GLY A 385 -2.24 5.31 -12.23
C GLY A 385 -2.35 5.99 -13.60
N GLU A 386 -3.24 6.98 -13.74
CA GLU A 386 -3.36 7.76 -14.97
C GLU A 386 -2.12 8.60 -15.27
N VAL A 387 -1.56 9.29 -14.28
CA VAL A 387 -0.34 10.10 -14.44
C VAL A 387 0.83 9.26 -14.91
N ALA A 388 1.05 8.09 -14.29
CA ALA A 388 2.10 7.16 -14.69
C ALA A 388 1.93 6.68 -16.14
N ALA A 389 0.69 6.37 -16.55
CA ALA A 389 0.38 5.97 -17.92
C ALA A 389 0.65 7.09 -18.92
N GLU A 390 0.25 8.32 -18.63
CA GLU A 390 0.49 9.49 -19.49
C GLU A 390 1.99 9.68 -19.75
N ARG A 391 2.80 9.57 -18.69
CA ARG A 391 4.27 9.69 -18.80
C ARG A 391 4.91 8.49 -19.48
N ALA A 392 4.46 7.27 -19.16
CA ALA A 392 4.96 6.06 -19.82
C ALA A 392 4.69 6.05 -21.33
N VAL A 393 3.49 6.47 -21.76
CA VAL A 393 3.16 6.58 -23.20
C VAL A 393 4.04 7.62 -23.91
N GLN A 394 4.29 8.77 -23.29
CA GLN A 394 5.23 9.76 -23.82
C GLN A 394 6.67 9.24 -23.91
N PHE A 395 7.11 8.51 -22.87
CA PHE A 395 8.45 7.90 -22.86
C PHE A 395 8.59 6.85 -23.96
N ILE A 396 7.59 5.98 -24.14
CA ILE A 396 7.57 4.95 -25.18
C ILE A 396 7.65 5.55 -26.59
N ALA A 397 6.96 6.68 -26.81
CA ALA A 397 6.98 7.36 -28.12
C ALA A 397 8.34 7.94 -28.48
N ASN A 398 9.15 8.31 -27.48
CA ASN A 398 10.43 8.99 -27.66
C ASN A 398 11.65 8.06 -27.49
N ASN A 399 11.43 6.76 -27.23
CA ASN A 399 12.52 5.81 -26.98
C ASN A 399 12.39 4.57 -27.86
N GLU A 400 13.54 4.14 -28.39
CA GLU A 400 13.65 2.93 -29.18
C GLU A 400 13.40 1.66 -28.37
N SER A 401 13.36 0.52 -29.06
CA SER A 401 13.23 -0.78 -28.42
C SER A 401 14.38 -1.05 -27.44
N VAL A 402 14.06 -1.72 -26.34
CA VAL A 402 15.02 -2.17 -25.33
C VAL A 402 15.52 -3.58 -25.65
N MET A 403 16.73 -3.88 -25.21
CA MET A 403 17.27 -5.24 -25.28
C MET A 403 17.19 -5.89 -23.90
N LEU A 404 16.81 -7.17 -23.86
CA LEU A 404 16.86 -7.93 -22.62
C LEU A 404 18.29 -8.38 -22.33
N ASP A 405 18.75 -8.12 -21.13
CA ASP A 405 19.96 -8.77 -20.62
C ASP A 405 19.65 -10.25 -20.32
N GLN A 406 20.08 -11.11 -21.21
CA GLN A 406 19.95 -12.56 -21.07
C GLN A 406 20.70 -13.11 -19.84
N GLY A 407 21.73 -12.40 -19.36
CA GLY A 407 22.45 -12.71 -18.14
C GLY A 407 21.56 -12.61 -16.91
N GLN A 408 20.79 -11.52 -16.78
CA GLN A 408 19.81 -11.35 -15.68
C GLN A 408 18.78 -12.50 -15.68
N VAL A 409 18.23 -12.84 -16.85
CA VAL A 409 17.23 -13.93 -16.95
C VAL A 409 17.83 -15.27 -16.55
N LYS A 410 19.05 -15.59 -16.99
CA LYS A 410 19.75 -16.84 -16.61
C LYS A 410 20.02 -16.92 -15.10
N VAL A 411 20.41 -15.83 -14.46
CA VAL A 411 20.64 -15.78 -13.01
C VAL A 411 19.34 -16.08 -12.27
N MET A 412 18.24 -15.48 -12.68
CA MET A 412 16.91 -15.73 -12.07
C MET A 412 16.45 -17.17 -12.30
N GLU A 413 16.66 -17.71 -13.48
CA GLU A 413 16.34 -19.11 -13.80
C GLU A 413 17.15 -20.09 -12.93
N ALA A 414 18.45 -19.85 -12.81
CA ALA A 414 19.32 -20.67 -11.96
C ALA A 414 18.87 -20.62 -10.50
N ARG A 415 18.55 -19.44 -9.99
CA ARG A 415 18.05 -19.28 -8.62
C ARG A 415 16.70 -19.99 -8.41
N ARG A 416 15.74 -19.79 -9.32
CA ARG A 416 14.45 -20.51 -9.27
C ARG A 416 14.65 -22.02 -9.23
N ASN A 417 15.50 -22.57 -10.09
CA ASN A 417 15.75 -23.99 -10.14
C ASN A 417 16.40 -24.51 -8.84
N ARG A 418 17.34 -23.76 -8.27
CA ARG A 418 17.98 -24.08 -6.98
C ARG A 418 16.97 -24.05 -5.82
N LEU A 419 16.07 -23.08 -5.77
CA LEU A 419 15.02 -23.00 -4.72
C LEU A 419 13.95 -24.08 -4.89
N ALA A 420 13.71 -24.55 -6.11
CA ALA A 420 12.79 -25.66 -6.40
C ALA A 420 13.42 -27.05 -6.20
N ASP A 421 14.73 -27.13 -5.97
CA ASP A 421 15.38 -28.37 -5.57
C ASP A 421 15.08 -28.66 -4.09
N THR A 422 14.43 -29.79 -3.84
CA THR A 422 13.98 -30.20 -2.50
C THR A 422 15.05 -30.96 -1.72
N SER A 423 16.18 -31.29 -2.32
CA SER A 423 17.24 -32.10 -1.72
C SER A 423 17.83 -31.43 -0.48
N GLY A 424 17.77 -32.12 0.67
CA GLY A 424 18.34 -31.65 1.93
C GLY A 424 17.61 -30.45 2.56
N ARG A 425 16.38 -30.15 2.13
CA ARG A 425 15.55 -29.06 2.65
C ARG A 425 14.39 -29.62 3.48
N GLU A 426 14.21 -29.09 4.68
CA GLU A 426 13.24 -29.62 5.65
C GLU A 426 12.32 -28.54 6.25
N ILE A 427 12.70 -27.25 6.15
CA ILE A 427 11.99 -26.16 6.82
C ILE A 427 10.73 -25.80 6.01
N ASP A 428 9.57 -25.82 6.66
CA ASP A 428 8.32 -25.34 6.04
C ASP A 428 8.35 -23.81 5.92
N VAL A 429 8.02 -23.30 4.75
CA VAL A 429 8.03 -21.84 4.48
C VAL A 429 7.08 -21.07 5.39
N ARG A 430 5.99 -21.69 5.86
CA ARG A 430 5.02 -21.06 6.77
C ARG A 430 5.63 -20.82 8.15
N ASP A 431 6.51 -21.72 8.63
CA ASP A 431 7.20 -21.55 9.90
C ASP A 431 8.18 -20.37 9.85
N ILE A 432 8.89 -20.23 8.72
CA ILE A 432 9.77 -19.06 8.52
C ILE A 432 8.95 -17.77 8.41
N GLU A 433 7.86 -17.77 7.63
CA GLU A 433 6.99 -16.60 7.55
C GLU A 433 6.48 -16.16 8.92
N TYR A 434 6.00 -17.10 9.74
CA TYR A 434 5.53 -16.82 11.09
C TYR A 434 6.63 -16.20 11.96
N LYS A 435 7.83 -16.78 11.98
CA LYS A 435 8.98 -16.26 12.73
C LYS A 435 9.38 -14.87 12.27
N VAL A 436 9.50 -14.66 10.95
CA VAL A 436 9.85 -13.36 10.36
C VAL A 436 8.85 -12.29 10.80
N ARG A 437 7.56 -12.51 10.59
CA ARG A 437 6.51 -11.55 10.93
C ARG A 437 6.43 -11.27 12.43
N ARG A 438 6.65 -12.31 13.27
CA ARG A 438 6.74 -12.15 14.71
C ARG A 438 7.92 -11.26 15.10
N LEU A 439 9.12 -11.56 14.59
CA LEU A 439 10.33 -10.81 14.97
C LEU A 439 10.36 -9.39 14.38
N ILE A 440 9.69 -9.14 13.25
CA ILE A 440 9.45 -7.76 12.79
C ILE A 440 8.63 -7.00 13.84
N GLY A 441 7.60 -7.63 14.40
CA GLY A 441 6.80 -7.06 15.50
C GLY A 441 7.63 -6.72 16.74
N ASP A 442 8.60 -7.57 17.07
CA ASP A 442 9.42 -7.40 18.27
C ASP A 442 10.57 -6.39 18.08
N TYR A 443 11.15 -6.28 16.87
CA TYR A 443 12.40 -5.56 16.64
C TYR A 443 12.32 -4.36 15.69
N VAL A 444 11.40 -4.33 14.73
CA VAL A 444 11.40 -3.33 13.66
C VAL A 444 10.35 -2.24 13.82
N VAL A 445 9.16 -2.60 14.34
CA VAL A 445 8.06 -1.65 14.53
C VAL A 445 8.11 -0.97 15.90
N SER A 446 7.36 0.10 16.07
CA SER A 446 7.31 0.84 17.34
C SER A 446 6.75 -0.01 18.50
N PRO A 447 7.28 0.16 19.72
CA PRO A 447 8.37 1.06 20.13
C PRO A 447 9.75 0.54 19.73
N LYS A 448 10.55 1.41 19.07
CA LYS A 448 11.87 1.12 18.51
C LYS A 448 12.99 1.61 19.43
N ASN A 449 14.16 1.03 19.32
CA ASN A 449 15.43 1.59 19.79
C ASN A 449 16.59 0.98 19.00
N GLU A 450 17.78 1.53 19.16
CA GLU A 450 18.97 1.13 18.43
C GLU A 450 19.29 -0.36 18.61
N TYR A 451 19.17 -0.89 19.85
CA TYR A 451 19.41 -2.30 20.15
C TYR A 451 18.48 -3.23 19.34
N LYS A 452 17.17 -2.95 19.37
CA LYS A 452 16.19 -3.74 18.63
C LYS A 452 16.46 -3.74 17.12
N LEU A 453 16.68 -2.55 16.56
CA LEU A 453 16.90 -2.38 15.12
C LEU A 453 18.18 -3.06 14.63
N LYS A 454 19.27 -2.99 15.40
CA LYS A 454 20.51 -3.72 15.12
C LYS A 454 20.32 -5.23 15.23
N ARG A 455 19.56 -5.69 16.25
CA ARG A 455 19.25 -7.11 16.42
C ARG A 455 18.46 -7.69 15.26
N TRP A 456 17.58 -6.90 14.63
CA TRP A 456 16.92 -7.30 13.40
C TRP A 456 17.92 -7.63 12.29
N GLY A 457 19.00 -6.86 12.13
CA GLY A 457 20.02 -7.14 11.11
C GLY A 457 20.57 -8.57 11.20
N GLU A 458 20.90 -9.02 12.40
CA GLU A 458 21.40 -10.36 12.65
C GLU A 458 20.35 -11.45 12.31
N TRP A 459 19.08 -11.20 12.63
CA TRP A 459 17.98 -12.10 12.24
C TRP A 459 17.74 -12.12 10.75
N ALA A 460 17.80 -11.00 10.09
CA ALA A 460 17.62 -10.89 8.64
C ALA A 460 18.64 -11.71 7.86
N GLU A 461 19.90 -11.71 8.28
CA GLU A 461 20.96 -12.54 7.69
C GLU A 461 20.65 -14.04 7.85
N ARG A 462 20.24 -14.47 9.05
CA ARG A 462 19.84 -15.87 9.30
C ARG A 462 18.66 -16.28 8.44
N PHE A 463 17.62 -15.43 8.36
CA PHE A 463 16.46 -15.74 7.52
C PHE A 463 16.79 -15.83 6.04
N ARG A 464 17.69 -14.99 5.53
CA ARG A 464 18.16 -15.11 4.15
C ARG A 464 18.88 -16.43 3.89
N ASP A 465 19.72 -16.85 4.82
CA ASP A 465 20.41 -18.15 4.73
C ASP A 465 19.44 -19.33 4.80
N GLU A 466 18.50 -19.31 5.74
CA GLU A 466 17.45 -20.35 5.87
C GLU A 466 16.57 -20.42 4.61
N LEU A 467 16.15 -19.27 4.04
CA LEU A 467 15.35 -19.21 2.81
C LEU A 467 16.12 -19.77 1.61
N GLU A 468 17.40 -19.48 1.52
CA GLU A 468 18.23 -19.93 0.38
C GLU A 468 18.57 -21.42 0.45
N LYS A 469 18.83 -21.96 1.65
CA LYS A 469 19.39 -23.29 1.85
C LYS A 469 18.46 -24.32 2.49
N GLY A 470 17.57 -23.90 3.39
CA GLY A 470 16.84 -24.78 4.29
C GLY A 470 15.36 -24.95 3.96
N VAL A 471 14.74 -23.94 3.34
CA VAL A 471 13.29 -23.95 3.13
C VAL A 471 12.91 -24.83 1.94
N LEU A 472 11.94 -25.72 2.17
CA LEU A 472 11.39 -26.66 1.19
C LEU A 472 10.27 -25.98 0.38
N ALA A 473 10.32 -26.11 -0.94
CA ALA A 473 9.24 -25.76 -1.85
C ALA A 473 8.77 -27.02 -2.60
N ARG A 474 7.60 -27.54 -2.24
CA ARG A 474 7.02 -28.76 -2.85
C ARG A 474 6.35 -28.48 -4.18
N ASP A 475 5.92 -27.25 -4.38
CA ASP A 475 5.21 -26.79 -5.59
C ASP A 475 5.49 -25.31 -5.92
N GLY A 476 4.88 -24.82 -7.00
CA GLY A 476 5.02 -23.43 -7.42
C GLY A 476 4.46 -22.41 -6.42
N HIS A 477 3.46 -22.82 -5.61
CA HIS A 477 2.89 -21.95 -4.60
C HIS A 477 3.88 -21.78 -3.43
N GLU A 478 4.43 -22.86 -2.90
CA GLU A 478 5.44 -22.80 -1.84
C GLU A 478 6.71 -22.08 -2.31
N LEU A 479 7.11 -22.29 -3.58
CA LEU A 479 8.20 -21.53 -4.19
C LEU A 479 7.90 -20.02 -4.23
N SER A 480 6.68 -19.62 -4.58
CA SER A 480 6.30 -18.20 -4.53
C SER A 480 6.32 -17.64 -3.11
N LYS A 481 5.99 -18.46 -2.10
CA LYS A 481 6.07 -18.08 -0.70
C LYS A 481 7.49 -17.81 -0.22
N ILE A 482 8.49 -18.53 -0.72
CA ILE A 482 9.90 -18.25 -0.42
C ILE A 482 10.26 -16.83 -0.86
N TYR A 483 9.90 -16.45 -2.09
CA TYR A 483 10.12 -15.07 -2.58
C TYR A 483 9.33 -14.03 -1.78
N GLU A 484 8.07 -14.32 -1.41
CA GLU A 484 7.28 -13.41 -0.56
C GLU A 484 7.94 -13.14 0.79
N VAL A 485 8.42 -14.19 1.46
CA VAL A 485 9.08 -14.05 2.77
C VAL A 485 10.41 -13.29 2.64
N GLU A 486 11.18 -13.54 1.56
CA GLU A 486 12.38 -12.75 1.25
C GLU A 486 12.05 -11.27 1.06
N HIS A 487 10.98 -10.96 0.34
CA HIS A 487 10.54 -9.57 0.15
C HIS A 487 10.15 -8.92 1.46
N ILE A 488 9.44 -9.62 2.34
CA ILE A 488 9.09 -9.15 3.70
C ILE A 488 10.37 -8.87 4.51
N VAL A 489 11.35 -9.78 4.50
CA VAL A 489 12.65 -9.60 5.20
C VAL A 489 13.40 -8.39 4.66
N THR A 490 13.41 -8.23 3.32
CA THR A 490 14.07 -7.09 2.68
C THR A 490 13.39 -5.76 3.06
N CYS A 491 12.06 -5.68 2.99
CA CYS A 491 11.31 -4.51 3.42
C CYS A 491 11.57 -4.17 4.89
N ALA A 492 11.65 -5.17 5.75
CA ALA A 492 11.96 -4.98 7.17
C ALA A 492 13.40 -4.47 7.39
N SER A 493 14.35 -4.93 6.56
CA SER A 493 15.72 -4.43 6.60
C SER A 493 15.83 -2.96 6.15
N LEU A 494 15.11 -2.60 5.05
CA LEU A 494 15.00 -1.21 4.61
C LEU A 494 14.38 -0.31 5.69
N SER A 495 13.31 -0.80 6.35
CA SER A 495 12.64 -0.11 7.44
C SER A 495 13.55 0.08 8.66
N ALA A 496 14.23 -0.98 9.10
CA ALA A 496 15.12 -0.94 10.25
C ALA A 496 16.31 0.00 10.02
N THR A 497 16.94 -0.07 8.83
CA THR A 497 18.08 0.80 8.49
C THR A 497 17.67 2.27 8.40
N SER A 498 16.51 2.56 7.77
CA SER A 498 15.98 3.93 7.76
C SER A 498 15.68 4.45 9.17
N ALA A 499 15.09 3.59 10.01
CA ALA A 499 14.74 3.93 11.39
C ALA A 499 15.98 4.13 12.30
N LEU A 500 17.10 3.45 12.03
CA LEU A 500 18.37 3.66 12.74
C LEU A 500 18.93 5.06 12.52
N GLU A 501 18.84 5.56 11.29
CA GLU A 501 19.34 6.88 10.91
C GLU A 501 18.43 8.02 11.36
N ARG A 502 17.10 7.83 11.48
CA ARG A 502 16.19 8.82 12.04
C ARG A 502 16.18 8.76 13.56
N LYS A 503 17.00 9.60 14.19
CA LYS A 503 17.19 9.64 15.67
C LYS A 503 16.23 10.62 16.34
N GLU A 504 14.96 10.46 16.10
CA GLU A 504 13.85 11.21 16.69
C GLU A 504 12.59 10.33 16.82
N SER A 505 11.54 10.83 17.43
CA SER A 505 10.18 10.27 17.36
C SER A 505 9.28 11.22 16.62
N ARG A 506 8.55 10.70 15.62
CA ARG A 506 7.68 11.50 14.76
C ARG A 506 6.47 10.70 14.33
N TRP A 507 5.34 11.40 14.18
CA TRP A 507 4.08 10.83 13.72
C TRP A 507 3.58 9.68 14.60
N GLY A 508 3.70 9.88 15.94
CA GLY A 508 3.23 8.93 16.94
C GLY A 508 3.86 7.54 16.76
N GLU A 509 3.03 6.51 16.85
CA GLU A 509 3.46 5.11 16.78
C GLU A 509 4.05 4.70 15.42
N ALA A 510 3.87 5.48 14.36
CA ALA A 510 4.48 5.15 13.08
C ALA A 510 6.01 5.15 13.17
N HIS A 511 6.59 6.05 14.00
CA HIS A 511 8.02 6.06 14.30
C HIS A 511 8.26 6.59 15.71
N PHE A 512 8.08 5.74 16.71
CA PHE A 512 8.42 6.06 18.11
C PHE A 512 9.70 5.37 18.52
N ARG A 513 10.70 6.18 18.91
CA ARG A 513 12.03 5.76 19.39
C ARG A 513 12.12 5.98 20.90
N THR A 514 12.27 4.90 21.69
CA THR A 514 12.42 5.02 23.16
C THR A 514 13.75 5.64 23.58
N ASP A 515 14.76 5.53 22.73
CA ASP A 515 16.08 6.15 22.91
C ASP A 515 16.16 7.61 22.40
N TYR A 516 15.20 8.02 21.56
CA TYR A 516 15.03 9.39 21.04
C TYR A 516 13.55 9.80 21.05
N PRO A 517 12.94 10.01 22.24
CA PRO A 517 11.48 10.16 22.33
C PRO A 517 10.95 11.51 21.84
N ALA A 518 11.81 12.51 21.70
CA ALA A 518 11.43 13.84 21.24
C ALA A 518 11.49 13.96 19.71
N ARG A 519 10.68 14.86 19.16
CA ARG A 519 10.75 15.31 17.76
C ARG A 519 11.92 16.32 17.62
N ASP A 520 12.68 16.21 16.54
CA ASP A 520 13.80 17.10 16.22
C ASP A 520 13.68 17.65 14.79
N ASP A 521 12.98 18.77 14.63
CA ASP A 521 12.82 19.41 13.32
C ASP A 521 14.12 20.03 12.78
N LYS A 522 15.09 20.34 13.63
CA LYS A 522 16.37 20.91 13.17
C LYS A 522 17.19 19.92 12.35
N GLN A 523 17.18 18.64 12.74
CA GLN A 523 17.97 17.61 12.06
C GLN A 523 17.11 16.73 11.13
N PHE A 524 15.84 16.49 11.46
CA PHE A 524 15.01 15.46 10.82
C PHE A 524 13.75 15.98 10.14
N PHE A 525 13.61 17.29 9.89
CA PHE A 525 12.57 17.80 9.01
C PHE A 525 12.93 17.54 7.54
N CYS A 526 13.04 16.26 7.20
CA CYS A 526 13.46 15.79 5.87
C CYS A 526 12.91 14.38 5.61
N HIS A 527 12.91 13.98 4.35
CA HIS A 527 12.70 12.59 3.98
C HIS A 527 13.99 11.78 4.20
N MET A 528 13.87 10.61 4.84
CA MET A 528 14.93 9.60 4.81
C MET A 528 14.77 8.82 3.50
N VAL A 529 15.84 8.74 2.72
CA VAL A 529 15.85 8.08 1.42
C VAL A 529 16.77 6.88 1.48
N VAL A 530 16.24 5.70 1.24
CA VAL A 530 17.00 4.46 1.15
C VAL A 530 17.20 4.05 -0.31
N ALA A 531 18.41 3.64 -0.63
CA ALA A 531 18.78 3.18 -1.95
C ALA A 531 19.82 2.05 -1.85
N LYS A 532 19.99 1.31 -2.94
CA LYS A 532 21.02 0.29 -3.06
C LYS A 532 22.41 0.91 -2.91
N GLY A 533 23.24 0.32 -2.06
CA GLY A 533 24.64 0.69 -1.89
C GLY A 533 25.55 -0.01 -2.88
N GLU A 534 26.86 -0.05 -2.55
CA GLU A 534 27.88 -0.66 -3.40
C GLU A 534 27.76 -2.19 -3.49
N SER A 535 27.22 -2.84 -2.45
CA SER A 535 26.87 -4.27 -2.48
C SER A 535 25.34 -4.47 -2.31
N PRO A 536 24.78 -5.63 -2.73
CA PRO A 536 23.36 -5.90 -2.55
C PRO A 536 22.86 -5.86 -1.11
N GLU A 537 23.73 -6.16 -0.15
CA GLU A 537 23.44 -6.17 1.29
C GLU A 537 23.56 -4.78 1.91
N HIS A 538 24.31 -3.87 1.27
CA HIS A 538 24.55 -2.53 1.78
C HIS A 538 23.41 -1.59 1.40
N ILE A 539 22.62 -1.18 2.41
CA ILE A 539 21.55 -0.19 2.28
C ILE A 539 22.14 1.19 2.57
N ARG A 540 22.16 2.06 1.55
CA ARG A 540 22.58 3.45 1.72
C ARG A 540 21.39 4.29 2.15
N VAL A 541 21.55 5.09 3.21
CA VAL A 541 20.56 6.07 3.66
C VAL A 541 21.09 7.47 3.44
N THR A 542 20.27 8.32 2.87
CA THR A 542 20.53 9.76 2.66
C THR A 542 19.30 10.56 3.06
N THR A 543 19.37 11.87 3.04
CA THR A 543 18.24 12.76 3.29
C THR A 543 17.86 13.53 2.04
N LYS A 544 16.55 13.83 1.90
CA LYS A 544 16.01 14.73 0.88
C LYS A 544 15.17 15.80 1.60
N PRO A 545 15.28 17.08 1.24
CA PRO A 545 14.47 18.13 1.84
C PRO A 545 12.98 17.93 1.56
N VAL A 546 12.15 18.49 2.41
CA VAL A 546 10.70 18.61 2.17
C VAL A 546 10.47 19.69 1.11
N ILE A 547 9.62 19.41 0.12
CA ILE A 547 9.35 20.32 -0.99
C ILE A 547 7.94 20.90 -0.85
N GLY A 548 7.85 22.22 -0.88
CA GLY A 548 6.59 22.97 -0.88
C GLY A 548 5.85 22.97 -2.22
N MET A 549 4.63 23.49 -2.24
CA MET A 549 3.82 23.60 -3.46
C MET A 549 4.47 24.46 -4.56
N ASP A 550 5.33 25.39 -4.20
CA ASP A 550 6.10 26.24 -5.11
C ASP A 550 7.36 25.55 -5.67
N GLY A 551 7.57 24.27 -5.33
CA GLY A 551 8.74 23.49 -5.73
C GLY A 551 10.01 23.82 -4.96
N LYS A 552 9.95 24.67 -3.92
CA LYS A 552 11.10 25.04 -3.12
C LYS A 552 11.19 24.21 -1.84
N GLU A 553 12.40 24.15 -1.29
CA GLU A 553 12.65 23.53 0.02
C GLU A 553 11.91 24.28 1.14
N VAL A 554 11.15 23.52 1.92
CA VAL A 554 10.53 24.02 3.14
C VAL A 554 11.51 23.86 4.30
N ARG A 555 11.78 24.93 5.01
CA ARG A 555 12.57 24.88 6.25
C ARG A 555 11.64 24.84 7.45
N SER A 556 12.05 24.10 8.49
CA SER A 556 11.31 23.95 9.75
C SER A 556 11.21 25.27 10.52
#